data_eda3798e774aa27fe6e419ef922fd4ac
#
_entry.id   eda3798e774aa27fe6e419ef922fd4ac
#
_cell.length_a   1.000
_cell.length_b   1.000
_cell.length_c   1.000
_cell.angle_alpha   90.00
_cell.angle_beta   90.00
_cell.angle_gamma   90.00
#
_symmetry.space_group_name_H-M   'P 1'
#
loop_
_entity.id
_entity.type
_entity.pdbx_description
1 polymer ?
#
loop_
_entity_poly.entity_id
_entity_poly.type
_entity_poly.pdbx_seq_one_letter_code
_entity_poly.pdbx_strand_id
1 'polypeptide(L)'
;MKALIDLAKKIAEEHSPLPYSVVSSLKEQRISNAPVIKPLLIFVLAGVKQLGKDGNIVCPSGTFLFLSSAPDIDMRNVPDGEYCALLVEFDHSDFDQFRRWSSGGRPVHFQGAIDGILEKALQQFIEFPAYAPPALWSARKQELLRLLYLLGHEQVSAIVERPGVSHRLHDMVIDDVQASWTMGRFASRMAISEPTLRRKLKAEGIGIKTIVSRAKLGFG
;
A
#
# COMPACT_ATOMS: atom_id res chain seq x y z
N MET A 1 -2.58 7.54 -22.19
CA MET A 1 -1.58 6.53 -21.78
C MET A 1 -0.16 6.79 -22.31
N LYS A 2 0.08 6.96 -23.64
CA LYS A 2 1.44 7.16 -24.16
C LYS A 2 2.18 8.34 -23.51
N ALA A 3 1.51 9.48 -23.37
CA ALA A 3 2.10 10.67 -22.71
C ALA A 3 2.50 10.39 -21.24
N LEU A 4 1.72 9.58 -20.51
CA LEU A 4 2.07 9.19 -19.12
C LEU A 4 3.29 8.26 -19.09
N ILE A 5 3.43 7.36 -20.06
CA ILE A 5 4.59 6.46 -20.16
C ILE A 5 5.85 7.27 -20.42
N ASP A 6 5.82 8.17 -21.41
CA ASP A 6 6.97 9.00 -21.77
C ASP A 6 7.38 9.90 -20.59
N LEU A 7 6.39 10.49 -19.90
CA LEU A 7 6.61 11.31 -18.71
C LEU A 7 7.22 10.49 -17.56
N ALA A 8 6.65 9.32 -17.24
CA ALA A 8 7.12 8.47 -16.15
C ALA A 8 8.56 7.98 -16.37
N LYS A 9 8.89 7.60 -17.60
CA LYS A 9 10.27 7.20 -17.97
C LYS A 9 11.23 8.38 -17.83
N LYS A 10 10.87 9.54 -18.36
CA LYS A 10 11.69 10.76 -18.27
C LYS A 10 12.00 11.13 -16.81
N ILE A 11 10.95 11.22 -15.96
CA ILE A 11 11.14 11.55 -14.55
C ILE A 11 11.98 10.50 -13.82
N ALA A 12 11.82 9.21 -14.16
CA ALA A 12 12.59 8.12 -13.55
C ALA A 12 14.08 8.14 -13.96
N GLU A 13 14.42 8.68 -15.14
CA GLU A 13 15.80 8.88 -15.58
C GLU A 13 16.46 10.10 -14.91
N GLU A 14 15.70 11.17 -14.67
CA GLU A 14 16.21 12.45 -14.19
C GLU A 14 16.24 12.54 -12.65
N HIS A 15 15.42 11.75 -11.93
CA HIS A 15 15.21 11.88 -10.48
C HIS A 15 15.29 10.53 -9.74
N SER A 16 15.97 10.52 -8.60
CA SER A 16 16.03 9.38 -7.67
C SER A 16 16.33 9.90 -6.26
N PRO A 17 15.69 9.41 -5.21
CA PRO A 17 14.61 8.41 -5.20
C PRO A 17 13.26 8.94 -5.71
N LEU A 18 12.30 8.04 -5.96
CA LEU A 18 10.93 8.37 -6.37
C LEU A 18 9.89 7.73 -5.44
N PRO A 19 8.67 8.31 -5.31
CA PRO A 19 7.57 7.71 -4.55
C PRO A 19 6.86 6.55 -5.28
N TYR A 20 7.36 6.18 -6.46
CA TYR A 20 6.85 5.12 -7.32
C TYR A 20 7.98 4.42 -8.06
N SER A 21 7.68 3.25 -8.64
CA SER A 21 8.58 2.55 -9.54
C SER A 21 7.94 2.42 -10.92
N VAL A 22 8.76 2.49 -11.97
CA VAL A 22 8.35 2.23 -13.36
C VAL A 22 8.87 0.87 -13.78
N VAL A 23 7.97 -0.03 -14.18
CA VAL A 23 8.31 -1.34 -14.72
C VAL A 23 7.99 -1.35 -16.20
N SER A 24 8.98 -1.64 -17.02
CA SER A 24 8.85 -1.71 -18.48
C SER A 24 9.52 -2.98 -19.00
N SER A 25 8.90 -3.63 -19.98
CA SER A 25 9.46 -4.81 -20.64
C SER A 25 8.94 -4.97 -22.06
N LEU A 26 9.82 -5.38 -22.96
CA LEU A 26 9.49 -5.75 -24.34
C LEU A 26 9.21 -7.26 -24.50
N LYS A 27 9.48 -8.04 -23.46
CA LYS A 27 9.24 -9.50 -23.42
C LYS A 27 8.33 -9.83 -22.26
N GLU A 28 7.59 -10.92 -22.42
CA GLU A 28 6.79 -11.46 -21.34
C GLU A 28 7.66 -11.77 -20.13
N GLN A 29 7.19 -11.35 -18.96
CA GLN A 29 7.81 -11.64 -17.68
C GLN A 29 6.86 -12.45 -16.82
N ARG A 30 7.35 -13.54 -16.25
CA ARG A 30 6.65 -14.34 -15.25
C ARG A 30 7.38 -14.23 -13.92
N ILE A 31 6.66 -13.86 -12.89
CA ILE A 31 7.16 -13.68 -11.53
C ILE A 31 6.32 -14.60 -10.66
N SER A 32 6.91 -15.71 -10.23
CA SER A 32 6.22 -16.68 -9.36
C SER A 32 6.49 -16.36 -7.90
N ASN A 33 5.46 -16.54 -7.06
CA ASN A 33 5.53 -16.35 -5.61
C ASN A 33 6.11 -14.98 -5.22
N ALA A 34 5.68 -13.90 -5.91
CA ALA A 34 6.12 -12.55 -5.57
C ALA A 34 5.51 -12.12 -4.23
N PRO A 35 6.32 -11.79 -3.20
CA PRO A 35 5.78 -11.28 -1.95
C PRO A 35 5.33 -9.83 -2.14
N VAL A 36 4.07 -9.55 -1.83
CA VAL A 36 3.53 -8.18 -1.72
C VAL A 36 3.56 -7.80 -0.25
N ILE A 37 4.65 -7.19 0.18
CA ILE A 37 4.89 -6.87 1.60
C ILE A 37 4.05 -5.68 2.05
N LYS A 38 3.93 -4.67 1.18
CA LYS A 38 3.14 -3.46 1.40
C LYS A 38 1.95 -3.40 0.45
N PRO A 39 0.85 -2.72 0.80
CA PRO A 39 -0.23 -2.45 -0.14
C PRO A 39 0.33 -1.81 -1.41
N LEU A 40 -0.03 -2.36 -2.57
CA LEU A 40 0.57 -2.01 -3.85
C LEU A 40 -0.49 -1.63 -4.87
N LEU A 41 -0.43 -0.40 -5.36
CA LEU A 41 -1.26 0.10 -6.46
C LEU A 41 -0.45 0.05 -7.75
N ILE A 42 -0.97 -0.64 -8.76
CA ILE A 42 -0.34 -0.84 -10.06
C ILE A 42 -1.21 -0.18 -11.11
N PHE A 43 -0.70 0.80 -11.81
CA PHE A 43 -1.34 1.40 -12.99
C PHE A 43 -0.76 0.77 -14.24
N VAL A 44 -1.57 0.02 -15.00
CA VAL A 44 -1.13 -0.61 -16.26
C VAL A 44 -1.29 0.40 -17.40
N LEU A 45 -0.17 0.94 -17.87
CA LEU A 45 -0.14 1.98 -18.89
C LEU A 45 -0.01 1.41 -20.32
N ALA A 46 0.65 0.25 -20.47
CA ALA A 46 0.74 -0.50 -21.73
C ALA A 46 0.81 -2.01 -21.46
N GLY A 47 0.33 -2.81 -22.41
CA GLY A 47 0.26 -4.27 -22.28
C GLY A 47 -0.81 -4.74 -21.31
N VAL A 48 -0.61 -5.92 -20.73
CA VAL A 48 -1.56 -6.58 -19.82
C VAL A 48 -0.85 -7.12 -18.61
N LYS A 49 -1.38 -6.86 -17.42
CA LYS A 49 -1.00 -7.52 -16.17
C LYS A 49 -1.95 -8.67 -15.89
N GLN A 50 -1.40 -9.86 -15.61
CA GLN A 50 -2.18 -11.02 -15.16
C GLN A 50 -1.68 -11.46 -13.78
N LEU A 51 -2.60 -11.91 -12.92
CA LEU A 51 -2.29 -12.41 -11.58
C LEU A 51 -3.00 -13.72 -11.31
N GLY A 52 -2.42 -14.48 -10.35
CA GLY A 52 -2.89 -15.80 -9.96
C GLY A 52 -2.26 -16.90 -10.81
N LYS A 53 -2.27 -18.13 -10.29
CA LYS A 53 -1.64 -19.29 -10.93
C LYS A 53 -2.15 -19.53 -12.36
N ASP A 54 -3.44 -19.27 -12.57
CA ASP A 54 -4.11 -19.47 -13.86
C ASP A 54 -4.26 -18.16 -14.67
N GLY A 55 -3.70 -17.03 -14.17
CA GLY A 55 -3.85 -15.73 -14.82
C GLY A 55 -5.28 -15.19 -14.83
N ASN A 56 -6.12 -15.59 -13.85
CA ASN A 56 -7.56 -15.30 -13.81
C ASN A 56 -7.88 -13.82 -13.59
N ILE A 57 -6.96 -13.07 -12.98
CA ILE A 57 -7.11 -11.62 -12.79
C ILE A 57 -6.37 -10.95 -13.92
N VAL A 58 -7.11 -10.31 -14.83
CA VAL A 58 -6.58 -9.67 -16.04
C VAL A 58 -6.79 -8.17 -15.94
N CYS A 59 -5.69 -7.41 -16.02
CA CYS A 59 -5.68 -5.95 -15.96
C CYS A 59 -5.03 -5.42 -17.25
N PRO A 60 -5.83 -4.99 -18.24
CA PRO A 60 -5.32 -4.42 -19.49
C PRO A 60 -4.82 -2.99 -19.29
N SER A 61 -4.15 -2.48 -20.32
CA SER A 61 -3.77 -1.06 -20.39
C SER A 61 -4.98 -0.14 -20.15
N GLY A 62 -4.77 0.94 -19.42
CA GLY A 62 -5.83 1.89 -19.01
C GLY A 62 -6.60 1.43 -17.77
N THR A 63 -6.11 0.42 -17.04
CA THR A 63 -6.68 -0.01 -15.77
C THR A 63 -5.67 0.08 -14.63
N PHE A 64 -6.17 0.12 -13.41
CA PHE A 64 -5.35 -0.06 -12.21
C PHE A 64 -5.76 -1.32 -11.46
N LEU A 65 -4.81 -1.86 -10.72
CA LEU A 65 -4.98 -2.97 -9.80
C LEU A 65 -4.43 -2.57 -8.44
N PHE A 66 -5.22 -2.71 -7.39
CA PHE A 66 -4.76 -2.53 -6.03
C PHE A 66 -4.71 -3.86 -5.30
N LEU A 67 -3.54 -4.20 -4.78
CA LEU A 67 -3.28 -5.40 -4.00
C LEU A 67 -3.15 -5.04 -2.52
N SER A 68 -3.78 -5.82 -1.65
CA SER A 68 -3.42 -5.85 -0.24
C SER A 68 -2.05 -6.51 -0.06
N SER A 69 -1.43 -6.34 1.10
CA SER A 69 -0.27 -7.16 1.44
C SER A 69 -0.66 -8.65 1.39
N ALA A 70 0.05 -9.43 0.59
CA ALA A 70 -0.16 -10.86 0.41
C ALA A 70 1.18 -11.59 0.40
N PRO A 71 1.29 -12.78 1.01
CA PRO A 71 2.57 -13.47 1.14
C PRO A 71 3.18 -13.86 -0.21
N ASP A 72 2.36 -14.38 -1.12
CA ASP A 72 2.83 -14.90 -2.40
C ASP A 72 1.75 -14.73 -3.47
N ILE A 73 2.09 -14.10 -4.58
CA ILE A 73 1.20 -13.96 -5.72
C ILE A 73 1.97 -14.20 -7.03
N ASP A 74 1.41 -15.02 -7.91
CA ASP A 74 1.96 -15.19 -9.25
C ASP A 74 1.53 -14.03 -10.13
N MET A 75 2.50 -13.42 -10.81
CA MET A 75 2.28 -12.28 -11.70
C MET A 75 2.86 -12.54 -13.08
N ARG A 76 2.17 -12.04 -14.10
CA ARG A 76 2.63 -12.10 -15.48
C ARG A 76 2.44 -10.73 -16.14
N ASN A 77 3.49 -10.22 -16.74
CA ASN A 77 3.49 -9.01 -17.54
C ASN A 77 3.54 -9.41 -19.00
N VAL A 78 2.48 -9.12 -19.74
CA VAL A 78 2.34 -9.49 -21.16
C VAL A 78 2.41 -8.23 -22.00
N PRO A 79 3.47 -8.02 -22.79
CA PRO A 79 3.59 -6.88 -23.68
C PRO A 79 2.60 -6.95 -24.84
N ASP A 80 2.12 -5.76 -25.25
CA ASP A 80 1.51 -5.51 -26.56
C ASP A 80 2.37 -4.41 -27.22
N GLY A 81 3.42 -4.84 -27.94
CA GLY A 81 4.55 -3.99 -28.29
C GLY A 81 5.47 -3.70 -27.09
N GLU A 82 4.92 -3.16 -26.01
CA GLU A 82 5.57 -2.91 -24.73
C GLU A 82 4.61 -3.23 -23.57
N TYR A 83 5.15 -3.70 -22.44
CA TYR A 83 4.49 -3.64 -21.14
C TYR A 83 5.05 -2.47 -20.37
N CYS A 84 4.19 -1.60 -19.84
CA CYS A 84 4.61 -0.52 -18.96
C CYS A 84 3.59 -0.35 -17.82
N ALA A 85 4.09 -0.31 -16.59
CA ALA A 85 3.27 -0.07 -15.41
C ALA A 85 3.98 0.84 -14.41
N LEU A 86 3.19 1.66 -13.73
CA LEU A 86 3.64 2.45 -12.58
C LEU A 86 3.16 1.78 -11.30
N LEU A 87 4.09 1.56 -10.36
CA LEU A 87 3.86 0.88 -9.09
C LEU A 87 4.02 1.87 -7.94
N VAL A 88 3.01 1.95 -7.09
CA VAL A 88 3.02 2.81 -5.89
C VAL A 88 2.80 1.93 -4.66
N GLU A 89 3.81 1.86 -3.81
CA GLU A 89 3.71 1.20 -2.50
C GLU A 89 3.23 2.18 -1.44
N PHE A 90 2.41 1.69 -0.51
CA PHE A 90 1.86 2.47 0.59
C PHE A 90 2.29 1.92 1.94
N ASP A 91 2.52 2.82 2.88
CA ASP A 91 2.65 2.45 4.28
C ASP A 91 1.25 2.35 4.93
N HIS A 92 1.13 1.57 6.00
CA HIS A 92 -0.16 1.40 6.70
C HIS A 92 -0.71 2.74 7.21
N SER A 93 0.16 3.67 7.59
CA SER A 93 -0.20 5.02 8.02
C SER A 93 -0.87 5.87 6.93
N ASP A 94 -0.61 5.58 5.65
CA ASP A 94 -1.26 6.31 4.54
C ASP A 94 -2.78 6.08 4.52
N PHE A 95 -3.26 4.97 5.15
CA PHE A 95 -4.68 4.62 5.24
C PHE A 95 -5.38 5.14 6.50
N ASP A 96 -4.69 5.85 7.38
CA ASP A 96 -5.25 6.37 8.63
C ASP A 96 -6.45 7.29 8.43
N GLN A 97 -6.49 7.98 7.30
CA GLN A 97 -7.61 8.82 6.88
C GLN A 97 -8.95 8.06 6.75
N PHE A 98 -8.91 6.73 6.52
CA PHE A 98 -10.09 5.86 6.35
C PHE A 98 -10.53 5.17 7.64
N ARG A 99 -9.91 5.43 8.78
CA ARG A 99 -10.20 4.73 10.06
C ARG A 99 -11.68 4.71 10.46
N ARG A 100 -12.49 5.66 9.98
CA ARG A 100 -13.90 5.79 10.31
C ARG A 100 -14.85 5.19 9.26
N TRP A 101 -14.36 4.79 8.09
CA TRP A 101 -15.20 4.51 6.92
C TRP A 101 -15.31 3.05 6.52
N SER A 102 -14.49 2.16 7.07
CA SER A 102 -14.51 0.75 6.66
C SER A 102 -15.57 -0.05 7.43
N SER A 103 -16.59 -0.55 6.72
CA SER A 103 -17.63 -1.43 7.24
C SER A 103 -17.72 -2.78 6.52
N GLY A 104 -16.84 -3.08 5.57
CA GLY A 104 -16.86 -4.29 4.75
C GLY A 104 -15.74 -5.28 5.05
N GLY A 105 -15.84 -6.48 4.48
CA GLY A 105 -14.76 -7.47 4.47
C GLY A 105 -13.53 -6.96 3.72
N ARG A 106 -12.34 -7.45 4.09
CA ARG A 106 -11.07 -7.06 3.48
C ARG A 106 -10.95 -7.67 2.07
N PRO A 107 -10.88 -6.87 1.00
CA PRO A 107 -10.57 -7.39 -0.32
C PRO A 107 -9.08 -7.74 -0.39
N VAL A 108 -8.75 -8.87 -1.02
CA VAL A 108 -7.36 -9.23 -1.34
C VAL A 108 -6.83 -8.30 -2.43
N HIS A 109 -7.69 -7.95 -3.37
CA HIS A 109 -7.44 -7.00 -4.45
C HIS A 109 -8.73 -6.37 -4.95
N PHE A 110 -8.61 -5.27 -5.66
CA PHE A 110 -9.66 -4.71 -6.51
C PHE A 110 -9.02 -4.00 -7.69
N GLN A 111 -9.79 -3.78 -8.75
CA GLN A 111 -9.33 -3.13 -9.97
C GLN A 111 -10.37 -2.13 -10.48
N GLY A 112 -9.94 -1.20 -11.31
CA GLY A 112 -10.80 -0.21 -11.93
C GLY A 112 -10.16 0.40 -13.18
N ALA A 113 -10.92 1.21 -13.88
CA ALA A 113 -10.43 1.96 -15.03
C ALA A 113 -9.66 3.21 -14.58
N ILE A 114 -8.68 3.61 -15.37
CA ILE A 114 -8.02 4.91 -15.26
C ILE A 114 -8.86 5.89 -16.08
N ASP A 115 -9.81 6.54 -15.42
CA ASP A 115 -10.64 7.58 -16.07
C ASP A 115 -9.87 8.90 -16.22
N GLY A 116 -10.48 9.88 -16.87
CA GLY A 116 -9.83 11.17 -17.14
C GLY A 116 -9.42 11.95 -15.90
N ILE A 117 -10.14 11.80 -14.77
CA ILE A 117 -9.80 12.43 -13.48
C ILE A 117 -8.58 11.74 -12.88
N LEU A 118 -8.60 10.40 -12.84
CA LEU A 118 -7.50 9.61 -12.30
C LEU A 118 -6.25 9.72 -13.19
N GLU A 119 -6.40 9.78 -14.51
CA GLU A 119 -5.30 10.02 -15.44
C GLU A 119 -4.61 11.35 -15.18
N LYS A 120 -5.38 12.42 -14.93
CA LYS A 120 -4.84 13.74 -14.61
C LYS A 120 -4.13 13.77 -13.26
N ALA A 121 -4.72 13.14 -12.24
CA ALA A 121 -4.10 13.00 -10.93
C ALA A 121 -2.80 12.19 -10.99
N LEU A 122 -2.79 11.12 -11.80
CA LEU A 122 -1.60 10.29 -12.01
C LEU A 122 -0.50 11.07 -12.72
N GLN A 123 -0.83 11.89 -13.72
CA GLN A 123 0.14 12.78 -14.36
C GLN A 123 0.81 13.70 -13.33
N GLN A 124 0.01 14.38 -12.49
CA GLN A 124 0.52 15.24 -11.43
C GLN A 124 1.35 14.48 -10.38
N PHE A 125 0.97 13.23 -10.07
CA PHE A 125 1.72 12.39 -9.15
C PHE A 125 3.09 12.02 -9.71
N ILE A 126 3.18 11.73 -11.01
CA ILE A 126 4.43 11.42 -11.71
C ILE A 126 5.36 12.64 -11.75
N GLU A 127 4.82 13.83 -12.01
CA GLU A 127 5.60 15.08 -12.08
C GLU A 127 6.07 15.57 -10.71
N PHE A 128 5.38 15.19 -9.63
CA PHE A 128 5.58 15.75 -8.29
C PHE A 128 7.02 15.68 -7.77
N PRO A 129 7.78 14.58 -7.93
CA PRO A 129 9.16 14.49 -7.46
C PRO A 129 10.13 15.48 -8.09
N ALA A 130 9.82 16.01 -9.27
CA ALA A 130 10.68 16.96 -9.97
C ALA A 130 10.77 18.33 -9.27
N TYR A 131 9.80 18.67 -8.40
CA TYR A 131 9.76 19.98 -7.72
C TYR A 131 9.44 19.91 -6.23
N ALA A 132 9.06 18.74 -5.71
CA ALA A 132 8.63 18.61 -4.32
C ALA A 132 9.58 17.71 -3.51
N PRO A 133 9.93 18.09 -2.27
CA PRO A 133 10.81 17.30 -1.43
C PRO A 133 10.15 15.98 -0.99
N PRO A 134 10.95 14.92 -0.69
CA PRO A 134 10.45 13.61 -0.25
C PRO A 134 9.50 13.65 0.96
N ALA A 135 9.65 14.63 1.85
CA ALA A 135 8.78 14.81 3.01
C ALA A 135 7.28 15.01 2.66
N LEU A 136 6.97 15.42 1.43
CA LEU A 136 5.59 15.60 0.95
C LEU A 136 5.00 14.39 0.23
N TRP A 137 5.78 13.34 -0.02
CA TRP A 137 5.32 12.19 -0.83
C TRP A 137 4.20 11.40 -0.15
N SER A 138 4.24 11.24 1.18
CA SER A 138 3.17 10.56 1.91
C SER A 138 1.83 11.31 1.76
N ALA A 139 1.83 12.63 1.88
CA ALA A 139 0.63 13.44 1.68
C ALA A 139 0.07 13.26 0.25
N ARG A 140 0.95 13.20 -0.76
CA ARG A 140 0.55 12.99 -2.15
C ARG A 140 0.01 11.59 -2.41
N LYS A 141 0.58 10.56 -1.77
CA LYS A 141 0.04 9.19 -1.77
C LYS A 141 -1.35 9.13 -1.12
N GLN A 142 -1.53 9.79 0.03
CA GLN A 142 -2.81 9.85 0.73
C GLN A 142 -3.90 10.55 -0.10
N GLU A 143 -3.55 11.60 -0.84
CA GLU A 143 -4.46 12.26 -1.79
C GLU A 143 -4.93 11.30 -2.88
N LEU A 144 -4.01 10.50 -3.45
CA LEU A 144 -4.32 9.51 -4.48
C LEU A 144 -5.29 8.43 -3.95
N LEU A 145 -5.07 7.93 -2.73
CA LEU A 145 -5.97 6.99 -2.07
C LEU A 145 -7.36 7.60 -1.85
N ARG A 146 -7.41 8.85 -1.40
CA ARG A 146 -8.67 9.57 -1.18
C ARG A 146 -9.44 9.80 -2.48
N LEU A 147 -8.72 10.12 -3.55
CA LEU A 147 -9.31 10.28 -4.87
C LEU A 147 -9.95 8.96 -5.34
N LEU A 148 -9.26 7.83 -5.22
CA LEU A 148 -9.82 6.51 -5.55
C LEU A 148 -11.13 6.26 -4.79
N TYR A 149 -11.16 6.55 -3.48
CA TYR A 149 -12.38 6.42 -2.68
C TYR A 149 -13.53 7.27 -3.23
N LEU A 150 -13.26 8.55 -3.53
CA LEU A 150 -14.27 9.50 -4.04
C LEU A 150 -14.74 9.18 -5.47
N LEU A 151 -13.93 8.46 -6.24
CA LEU A 151 -14.30 7.94 -7.57
C LEU A 151 -15.11 6.63 -7.50
N GLY A 152 -15.53 6.21 -6.30
CA GLY A 152 -16.38 5.04 -6.09
C GLY A 152 -15.63 3.73 -5.79
N HIS A 153 -14.30 3.77 -5.66
CA HIS A 153 -13.51 2.61 -5.26
C HIS A 153 -13.39 2.52 -3.73
N GLU A 154 -14.54 2.36 -3.05
CA GLU A 154 -14.62 2.33 -1.58
C GLU A 154 -13.78 1.21 -0.95
N GLN A 155 -13.45 0.16 -1.72
CA GLN A 155 -12.60 -0.95 -1.30
C GLN A 155 -11.21 -0.48 -0.83
N VAL A 156 -10.73 0.67 -1.28
CA VAL A 156 -9.46 1.27 -0.82
C VAL A 156 -9.44 1.47 0.69
N SER A 157 -10.58 1.77 1.30
CA SER A 157 -10.69 1.98 2.75
C SER A 157 -10.54 0.70 3.58
N ALA A 158 -10.72 -0.47 2.95
CA ALA A 158 -10.68 -1.79 3.56
C ALA A 158 -9.54 -2.68 3.06
N ILE A 159 -8.72 -2.20 2.10
CA ILE A 159 -7.65 -2.99 1.47
C ILE A 159 -6.55 -3.37 2.47
N VAL A 160 -6.34 -2.55 3.48
CA VAL A 160 -5.36 -2.76 4.53
C VAL A 160 -6.04 -3.28 5.78
N GLU A 161 -5.48 -4.33 6.36
CA GLU A 161 -5.89 -4.74 7.69
C GLU A 161 -5.65 -3.58 8.66
N ARG A 162 -6.69 -3.23 9.42
CA ARG A 162 -6.50 -2.23 10.47
C ARG A 162 -5.39 -2.74 11.39
N PRO A 163 -4.35 -1.94 11.65
CA PRO A 163 -3.35 -2.35 12.61
C PRO A 163 -4.08 -2.79 13.87
N GLY A 164 -3.97 -4.07 14.19
CA GLY A 164 -4.51 -4.62 15.41
C GLY A 164 -4.01 -3.82 16.62
N VAL A 165 -4.61 -4.04 17.76
CA VAL A 165 -4.11 -3.41 18.99
C VAL A 165 -2.65 -3.81 19.22
N SER A 166 -2.30 -5.06 18.95
CA SER A 166 -0.93 -5.58 19.04
C SER A 166 0.07 -4.80 18.17
N HIS A 167 -0.30 -4.49 16.96
CA HIS A 167 0.57 -3.72 16.04
C HIS A 167 0.80 -2.30 16.55
N ARG A 168 -0.26 -1.62 16.98
CA ARG A 168 -0.14 -0.27 17.56
C ARG A 168 0.71 -0.25 18.83
N LEU A 169 0.62 -1.29 19.67
CA LEU A 169 1.47 -1.42 20.83
C LEU A 169 2.94 -1.65 20.43
N HIS A 170 3.17 -2.45 19.40
CA HIS A 170 4.49 -2.69 18.85
C HIS A 170 5.13 -1.38 18.36
N ASP A 171 4.39 -0.58 17.58
CA ASP A 171 4.86 0.72 17.10
C ASP A 171 5.22 1.67 18.26
N MET A 172 4.37 1.72 19.31
CA MET A 172 4.65 2.52 20.51
C MET A 172 5.94 2.09 21.21
N VAL A 173 6.26 0.79 21.20
CA VAL A 173 7.54 0.28 21.79
C VAL A 173 8.71 0.66 20.90
N ILE A 174 8.58 0.62 19.58
CA ILE A 174 9.61 1.04 18.64
C ILE A 174 9.91 2.53 18.78
N ASP A 175 8.89 3.36 18.94
CA ASP A 175 9.03 4.81 19.12
C ASP A 175 9.78 5.18 20.42
N ASP A 176 9.71 4.32 21.44
CA ASP A 176 10.39 4.53 22.73
C ASP A 176 10.83 3.19 23.33
N VAL A 177 11.90 2.61 22.75
CA VAL A 177 12.44 1.28 23.13
C VAL A 177 12.92 1.24 24.59
N GLN A 178 13.40 2.36 25.12
CA GLN A 178 13.93 2.45 26.49
C GLN A 178 12.84 2.55 27.55
N ALA A 179 11.62 2.85 27.14
CA ALA A 179 10.52 2.98 28.09
C ALA A 179 10.14 1.66 28.76
N SER A 180 9.69 1.79 30.01
CA SER A 180 9.04 0.68 30.72
C SER A 180 7.59 0.57 30.29
N TRP A 181 7.29 -0.40 29.43
CA TRP A 181 5.98 -0.62 28.88
C TRP A 181 5.15 -1.56 29.75
N THR A 182 4.07 -1.01 30.35
CA THR A 182 3.10 -1.74 31.17
C THR A 182 1.71 -1.69 30.55
N MET A 183 0.80 -2.56 31.00
CA MET A 183 -0.61 -2.55 30.54
C MET A 183 -1.26 -1.17 30.75
N GLY A 184 -1.05 -0.57 31.93
CA GLY A 184 -1.60 0.75 32.25
C GLY A 184 -1.06 1.85 31.34
N ARG A 185 0.25 1.85 31.05
CA ARG A 185 0.86 2.86 30.18
C ARG A 185 0.32 2.75 28.73
N PHE A 186 0.19 1.54 28.20
CA PHE A 186 -0.43 1.33 26.90
C PHE A 186 -1.91 1.76 26.87
N ALA A 187 -2.68 1.35 27.88
CA ALA A 187 -4.10 1.70 27.99
C ALA A 187 -4.28 3.23 28.03
N SER A 188 -3.47 3.92 28.81
CA SER A 188 -3.45 5.38 28.92
C SER A 188 -3.13 6.05 27.57
N ARG A 189 -2.06 5.59 26.87
CA ARG A 189 -1.70 6.14 25.54
C ARG A 189 -2.76 5.89 24.46
N MET A 190 -3.50 4.79 24.58
CA MET A 190 -4.59 4.46 23.65
C MET A 190 -5.94 5.07 24.05
N ALA A 191 -6.02 5.82 25.15
CA ALA A 191 -7.24 6.37 25.72
C ALA A 191 -8.36 5.31 25.90
N ILE A 192 -8.00 4.11 26.40
CA ILE A 192 -8.92 3.01 26.74
C ILE A 192 -8.61 2.46 28.11
N SER A 193 -9.56 1.71 28.71
CA SER A 193 -9.31 1.04 29.98
C SER A 193 -8.45 -0.22 29.82
N GLU A 194 -7.69 -0.61 30.87
CA GLU A 194 -6.90 -1.85 30.85
C GLU A 194 -7.75 -3.11 30.56
N PRO A 195 -8.96 -3.28 31.12
CA PRO A 195 -9.81 -4.41 30.77
C PRO A 195 -10.17 -4.46 29.28
N THR A 196 -10.43 -3.29 28.69
CA THR A 196 -10.70 -3.19 27.24
C THR A 196 -9.50 -3.58 26.42
N LEU A 197 -8.29 -3.12 26.81
CA LEU A 197 -7.04 -3.49 26.16
C LEU A 197 -6.78 -5.00 26.24
N ARG A 198 -6.95 -5.59 27.42
CA ARG A 198 -6.79 -7.05 27.63
C ARG A 198 -7.73 -7.87 26.74
N ARG A 199 -9.02 -7.46 26.66
CA ARG A 199 -10.00 -8.14 25.81
C ARG A 199 -9.60 -8.09 24.33
N LYS A 200 -9.12 -6.94 23.85
CA LYS A 200 -8.68 -6.77 22.46
C LYS A 200 -7.42 -7.62 22.15
N LEU A 201 -6.43 -7.63 23.02
CA LEU A 201 -5.23 -8.46 22.86
C LEU A 201 -5.55 -9.96 22.91
N LYS A 202 -6.48 -10.36 23.77
CA LYS A 202 -6.97 -11.76 23.83
C LYS A 202 -7.66 -12.16 22.53
N ALA A 203 -8.43 -11.27 21.92
CA ALA A 203 -9.08 -11.51 20.62
C ALA A 203 -8.05 -11.66 19.48
N GLU A 204 -6.89 -10.99 19.59
CA GLU A 204 -5.78 -11.13 18.65
C GLU A 204 -4.83 -12.30 18.98
N GLY A 205 -5.09 -13.04 20.06
CA GLY A 205 -4.29 -14.20 20.47
C GLY A 205 -2.87 -13.88 20.95
N ILE A 206 -2.57 -12.62 21.30
CA ILE A 206 -1.22 -12.17 21.65
C ILE A 206 -1.16 -11.50 23.02
N GLY A 207 -0.07 -11.73 23.72
CA GLY A 207 0.20 -11.12 25.04
C GLY A 207 1.13 -9.90 24.93
N ILE A 208 0.98 -8.97 25.90
CA ILE A 208 1.78 -7.74 25.95
C ILE A 208 3.29 -8.02 26.04
N LYS A 209 3.69 -9.05 26.81
CA LYS A 209 5.10 -9.44 26.94
C LYS A 209 5.71 -9.83 25.59
N THR A 210 4.95 -10.59 24.79
CA THR A 210 5.36 -11.02 23.45
C THR A 210 5.55 -9.83 22.52
N ILE A 211 4.64 -8.84 22.58
CA ILE A 211 4.73 -7.63 21.76
C ILE A 211 5.99 -6.84 22.11
N VAL A 212 6.20 -6.57 23.41
CA VAL A 212 7.36 -5.80 23.90
C VAL A 212 8.67 -6.52 23.56
N SER A 213 8.74 -7.84 23.76
CA SER A 213 9.94 -8.62 23.42
C SER A 213 10.24 -8.60 21.92
N ARG A 214 9.25 -8.81 21.06
CA ARG A 214 9.43 -8.77 19.60
C ARG A 214 9.89 -7.41 19.11
N ALA A 215 9.28 -6.33 19.62
CA ALA A 215 9.66 -4.98 19.26
C ALA A 215 11.11 -4.65 19.67
N LYS A 216 11.54 -5.10 20.85
CA LYS A 216 12.93 -4.88 21.35
C LYS A 216 13.97 -5.74 20.62
N LEU A 217 13.61 -6.96 20.19
CA LEU A 217 14.52 -7.87 19.47
C LEU A 217 14.75 -7.44 18.01
N GLY A 218 13.84 -6.67 17.41
CA GLY A 218 14.01 -6.11 16.08
C GLY A 218 15.01 -4.95 15.99
N PHE A 219 15.55 -4.50 17.14
CA PHE A 219 16.56 -3.43 17.27
C PHE A 219 17.97 -3.95 17.65
N GLY A 220 18.21 -5.27 17.59
CA GLY A 220 19.50 -5.91 17.90
C GLY A 220 20.26 -6.33 16.65
#